data_652bb7c2b50ac9207e9b88c99a23bd50
#
_entry.id   652bb7c2b50ac9207e9b88c99a23bd50
#
_cell.length_a   1.000
_cell.length_b   1.000
_cell.length_c   1.000
_cell.angle_alpha   90.00
_cell.angle_beta   90.00
_cell.angle_gamma   90.00
#
_symmetry.space_group_name_H-M   'P 1'
#
loop_
_entity.id
_entity.type
_entity.pdbx_description
1 polymer ?
#
loop_
_entity_poly.entity_id
_entity_poly.type
_entity_poly.pdbx_seq_one_letter_code
_entity_poly.pdbx_strand_id
1 'polypeptide(L)'
;MLTRLVLIATLGLFARGSPQDFEKADLATKRLAPAMFASLPLGIRRDLEKRGCTIPQAFTANRPGNVISGRFTSAAKTDWAALCSVNRVSSILVFRGGSVSDVAELAPFPDSTFLQVVGPNDTIGYSRAIVAATAGYIRERNRSNPKLPRLDHDGINDLFVEKGSSVWYWNGARWLELDGAD
;
A
#
# COMPACT_ATOMS: atom_id res chain seq x y z
N MET A 1 -0.25 -22.44 -62.43
CA MET A 1 0.03 -22.98 -61.08
C MET A 1 0.02 -21.83 -60.09
N LEU A 2 -1.05 -21.62 -59.36
CA LEU A 2 -1.15 -20.55 -58.31
C LEU A 2 -0.87 -21.22 -56.94
N THR A 3 0.25 -20.85 -56.33
CA THR A 3 0.64 -21.29 -54.99
C THR A 3 -0.08 -20.40 -53.96
N ARG A 4 -1.06 -20.95 -53.22
CA ARG A 4 -1.73 -20.26 -52.11
C ARG A 4 -0.82 -20.28 -50.89
N LEU A 5 -0.40 -19.08 -50.46
CA LEU A 5 0.28 -18.88 -49.18
C LEU A 5 -0.75 -18.89 -48.07
N VAL A 6 -0.69 -19.91 -47.19
CA VAL A 6 -1.51 -19.95 -45.96
C VAL A 6 -0.76 -19.21 -44.85
N LEU A 7 -1.28 -18.05 -44.47
CA LEU A 7 -0.80 -17.31 -43.31
C LEU A 7 -1.41 -17.95 -42.04
N ILE A 8 -0.61 -18.64 -41.25
CA ILE A 8 -1.02 -19.14 -39.93
C ILE A 8 -0.81 -18.03 -38.92
N ALA A 9 -1.89 -17.34 -38.52
CA ALA A 9 -1.88 -16.41 -37.42
C ALA A 9 -1.85 -17.19 -36.10
N THR A 10 -0.70 -17.24 -35.44
CA THR A 10 -0.59 -17.73 -34.07
C THR A 10 -1.18 -16.69 -33.12
N LEU A 11 -2.43 -16.89 -32.67
CA LEU A 11 -2.98 -16.17 -31.52
C LEU A 11 -2.20 -16.60 -30.27
N GLY A 12 -1.34 -15.71 -29.76
CA GLY A 12 -0.74 -15.87 -28.45
C GLY A 12 -1.85 -15.81 -27.38
N LEU A 13 -2.18 -16.92 -26.75
CA LEU A 13 -2.97 -16.94 -25.53
C LEU A 13 -2.13 -16.31 -24.44
N PHE A 14 -2.39 -15.05 -24.12
CA PHE A 14 -1.98 -14.48 -22.83
C PHE A 14 -2.85 -15.13 -21.76
N ALA A 15 -2.30 -16.04 -20.99
CA ALA A 15 -2.94 -16.62 -19.83
C ALA A 15 -3.23 -15.48 -18.83
N ARG A 16 -4.50 -15.09 -18.72
CA ARG A 16 -4.98 -14.20 -17.67
C ARG A 16 -5.39 -15.08 -16.50
N GLY A 17 -4.83 -14.85 -15.31
CA GLY A 17 -5.25 -15.57 -14.11
C GLY A 17 -6.78 -15.59 -13.99
N SER A 18 -7.35 -16.73 -13.60
CA SER A 18 -8.79 -16.85 -13.41
C SER A 18 -9.23 -16.11 -12.12
N PRO A 19 -10.50 -15.70 -11.99
CA PRO A 19 -11.03 -15.15 -10.74
C PRO A 19 -10.77 -16.05 -9.52
N GLN A 20 -10.80 -17.37 -9.68
CA GLN A 20 -10.50 -18.35 -8.63
C GLN A 20 -9.04 -18.32 -8.19
N ASP A 21 -8.10 -17.97 -9.08
CA ASP A 21 -6.69 -17.87 -8.74
C ASP A 21 -6.43 -16.61 -7.91
N PHE A 22 -7.11 -15.50 -8.19
CA PHE A 22 -7.06 -14.29 -7.38
C PHE A 22 -7.64 -14.50 -5.98
N GLU A 23 -8.75 -15.23 -5.84
CA GLU A 23 -9.31 -15.57 -4.53
C GLU A 23 -8.35 -16.44 -3.70
N LYS A 24 -7.76 -17.48 -4.31
CA LYS A 24 -6.74 -18.31 -3.66
C LYS A 24 -5.53 -17.48 -3.23
N ALA A 25 -5.07 -16.56 -4.08
CA ALA A 25 -3.95 -15.68 -3.77
C ALA A 25 -4.26 -14.72 -2.62
N ASP A 26 -5.48 -14.18 -2.54
CA ASP A 26 -5.90 -13.36 -1.40
C ASP A 26 -5.90 -14.17 -0.10
N LEU A 27 -6.43 -15.38 -0.11
CA LEU A 27 -6.40 -16.28 1.05
C LEU A 27 -4.96 -16.64 1.46
N ALA A 28 -4.08 -16.84 0.48
CA ALA A 28 -2.67 -17.16 0.69
C ALA A 28 -1.79 -15.95 1.07
N THR A 29 -2.31 -14.72 0.96
CA THR A 29 -1.57 -13.51 1.31
C THR A 29 -1.07 -13.58 2.75
N LYS A 30 0.25 -13.44 2.94
CA LYS A 30 0.87 -13.44 4.26
C LYS A 30 0.39 -12.22 5.05
N ARG A 31 -0.26 -12.45 6.19
CA ARG A 31 -0.71 -11.41 7.11
C ARG A 31 -0.09 -11.66 8.48
N LEU A 32 0.58 -10.66 9.03
CA LEU A 32 1.27 -10.75 10.32
C LEU A 32 0.40 -10.16 11.43
N ALA A 33 0.45 -10.77 12.61
CA ALA A 33 -0.17 -10.17 13.79
C ALA A 33 0.60 -8.91 14.23
N PRO A 34 -0.06 -7.89 14.83
CA PRO A 34 0.62 -6.70 15.34
C PRO A 34 1.74 -7.01 16.33
N ALA A 35 1.65 -8.10 17.07
CA ALA A 35 2.68 -8.59 17.99
C ALA A 35 4.04 -8.89 17.32
N MET A 36 4.07 -9.16 16.01
CA MET A 36 5.29 -9.40 15.25
C MET A 36 6.14 -8.13 15.03
N PHE A 37 5.61 -6.96 15.35
CA PHE A 37 6.28 -5.66 15.14
C PHE A 37 6.80 -5.12 16.48
N ALA A 38 8.01 -5.54 16.86
CA ALA A 38 8.62 -5.16 18.14
C ALA A 38 8.83 -3.63 18.30
N SER A 39 8.97 -2.89 17.20
CA SER A 39 9.12 -1.44 17.19
C SER A 39 7.83 -0.69 17.51
N LEU A 40 6.66 -1.31 17.36
CA LEU A 40 5.39 -0.66 17.67
C LEU A 40 5.28 -0.34 19.16
N PRO A 41 4.89 0.90 19.53
CA PRO A 41 4.52 1.22 20.90
C PRO A 41 3.41 0.28 21.41
N LEU A 42 3.52 -0.15 22.66
CA LEU A 42 2.61 -1.14 23.24
C LEU A 42 1.12 -0.74 23.15
N GLY A 43 0.83 0.56 23.32
CA GLY A 43 -0.54 1.10 23.18
C GLY A 43 -1.11 0.90 21.78
N ILE A 44 -0.32 1.22 20.73
CA ILE A 44 -0.72 1.06 19.33
C ILE A 44 -0.89 -0.42 18.99
N ARG A 45 0.04 -1.28 19.44
CA ARG A 45 -0.06 -2.72 19.21
C ARG A 45 -1.36 -3.29 19.76
N ARG A 46 -1.71 -2.95 21.01
CA ARG A 46 -2.96 -3.38 21.66
C ARG A 46 -4.21 -2.84 20.95
N ASP A 47 -4.14 -1.59 20.44
CA ASP A 47 -5.27 -1.01 19.70
C ASP A 47 -5.48 -1.74 18.35
N LEU A 48 -4.41 -2.04 17.63
CA LEU A 48 -4.48 -2.84 16.39
C LEU A 48 -5.04 -4.25 16.68
N GLU A 49 -4.59 -4.91 17.74
CA GLU A 49 -5.10 -6.22 18.17
C GLU A 49 -6.60 -6.15 18.52
N LYS A 50 -7.02 -5.14 19.27
CA LYS A 50 -8.42 -4.91 19.63
C LYS A 50 -9.32 -4.69 18.41
N ARG A 51 -8.81 -4.03 17.37
CA ARG A 51 -9.50 -3.84 16.09
C ARG A 51 -9.56 -5.11 15.23
N GLY A 52 -8.85 -6.17 15.60
CA GLY A 52 -8.72 -7.39 14.81
C GLY A 52 -7.81 -7.22 13.58
N CYS A 53 -6.90 -6.25 13.62
CA CYS A 53 -5.98 -5.99 12.52
C CYS A 53 -5.03 -7.16 12.28
N THR A 54 -4.85 -7.51 11.03
CA THR A 54 -3.67 -8.22 10.53
C THR A 54 -2.92 -7.31 9.55
N ILE A 55 -1.61 -7.45 9.46
CA ILE A 55 -0.76 -6.59 8.62
C ILE A 55 -0.37 -7.37 7.36
N PRO A 56 -1.01 -7.13 6.21
CA PRO A 56 -0.69 -7.83 4.98
C PRO A 56 0.70 -7.46 4.49
N GLN A 57 1.41 -8.43 3.91
CA GLN A 57 2.78 -8.26 3.45
C GLN A 57 2.83 -8.31 1.93
N ALA A 58 3.45 -7.31 1.30
CA ALA A 58 3.68 -7.31 -0.14
C ALA A 58 4.56 -8.50 -0.56
N PHE A 59 4.39 -8.99 -1.78
CA PHE A 59 5.16 -10.13 -2.31
C PHE A 59 6.67 -9.90 -2.32
N THR A 60 7.10 -8.63 -2.41
CA THR A 60 8.51 -8.22 -2.35
C THR A 60 9.07 -8.16 -0.92
N ALA A 61 8.23 -8.34 0.11
CA ALA A 61 8.66 -8.16 1.49
C ALA A 61 9.54 -9.32 1.98
N ASN A 62 10.82 -9.07 2.16
CA ASN A 62 11.79 -9.99 2.75
C ASN A 62 11.89 -9.89 4.30
N ARG A 63 11.24 -8.89 4.89
CA ARG A 63 11.11 -8.64 6.34
C ARG A 63 9.74 -8.07 6.65
N PRO A 64 9.26 -8.09 7.91
CA PRO A 64 8.00 -7.46 8.28
C PRO A 64 7.96 -6.00 7.85
N GLY A 65 6.96 -5.64 7.02
CA GLY A 65 6.71 -4.32 6.47
C GLY A 65 5.30 -3.82 6.81
N ASN A 66 4.92 -2.67 6.24
CA ASN A 66 3.58 -2.07 6.37
C ASN A 66 3.25 -1.55 7.77
N VAL A 67 4.30 -1.33 8.59
CA VAL A 67 4.26 -0.55 9.83
C VAL A 67 5.44 0.40 9.76
N ILE A 68 5.16 1.70 9.84
CA ILE A 68 6.14 2.76 9.68
C ILE A 68 5.97 3.83 10.75
N SER A 69 7.05 4.56 11.04
CA SER A 69 7.01 5.79 11.81
C SER A 69 7.60 6.94 11.02
N GLY A 70 7.13 8.14 11.26
CA GLY A 70 7.60 9.33 10.56
C GLY A 70 6.93 10.58 11.11
N ARG A 71 7.12 11.70 10.44
CA ARG A 71 6.53 13.00 10.78
C ARG A 71 5.39 13.27 9.81
N PHE A 72 4.27 12.54 9.95
CA PHE A 72 3.20 12.55 8.94
C PHE A 72 2.18 13.66 9.14
N THR A 73 2.11 14.26 10.35
CA THR A 73 1.14 15.31 10.65
C THR A 73 1.79 16.64 11.06
N SER A 74 3.06 16.62 11.46
CA SER A 74 3.84 17.82 11.75
C SER A 74 5.33 17.50 11.84
N ALA A 75 6.18 18.50 11.63
CA ALA A 75 7.63 18.35 11.80
C ALA A 75 8.08 18.09 13.24
N ALA A 76 7.20 18.33 14.23
CA ALA A 76 7.56 18.31 15.66
C ALA A 76 7.26 16.97 16.35
N LYS A 77 6.42 16.12 15.79
CA LYS A 77 5.94 14.89 16.44
C LYS A 77 6.21 13.67 15.59
N THR A 78 6.51 12.56 16.24
CA THR A 78 6.57 11.25 15.58
C THR A 78 5.19 10.62 15.59
N ASP A 79 4.70 10.31 14.40
CA ASP A 79 3.47 9.56 14.17
C ASP A 79 3.82 8.11 13.80
N TRP A 80 2.82 7.24 13.89
CA TRP A 80 2.91 5.86 13.41
C TRP A 80 1.83 5.62 12.37
N ALA A 81 2.14 4.80 11.38
CA ALA A 81 1.14 4.31 10.44
C ALA A 81 1.28 2.80 10.27
N ALA A 82 0.14 2.13 10.16
CA ALA A 82 0.07 0.69 9.92
C ALA A 82 -1.00 0.39 8.86
N LEU A 83 -0.67 -0.49 7.92
CA LEU A 83 -1.65 -1.04 6.99
C LEU A 83 -2.42 -2.15 7.73
N CYS A 84 -3.64 -1.86 8.14
CA CYS A 84 -4.49 -2.76 8.89
C CYS A 84 -5.52 -3.42 7.97
N SER A 85 -5.52 -4.74 7.89
CA SER A 85 -6.54 -5.52 7.19
C SER A 85 -7.46 -6.20 8.21
N VAL A 86 -8.75 -5.92 8.09
CA VAL A 86 -9.84 -6.58 8.83
C VAL A 86 -10.82 -7.16 7.80
N ASN A 87 -11.13 -8.44 7.90
CA ASN A 87 -11.99 -9.13 6.94
C ASN A 87 -11.57 -8.92 5.47
N ARG A 88 -10.26 -8.85 5.23
CA ARG A 88 -9.65 -8.63 3.89
C ARG A 88 -10.01 -7.27 3.26
N VAL A 89 -10.26 -6.27 4.08
CA VAL A 89 -10.30 -4.86 3.70
C VAL A 89 -9.18 -4.18 4.46
N SER A 90 -8.22 -3.60 3.75
CA SER A 90 -7.09 -2.90 4.37
C SER A 90 -7.22 -1.40 4.25
N SER A 91 -6.92 -0.72 5.34
CA SER A 91 -6.80 0.73 5.43
C SER A 91 -5.48 1.12 6.10
N ILE A 92 -5.03 2.34 5.88
CA ILE A 92 -3.87 2.91 6.57
C ILE A 92 -4.37 3.59 7.84
N LEU A 93 -4.05 3.02 9.00
CA LEU A 93 -4.33 3.65 10.29
C LEU A 93 -3.16 4.53 10.70
N VAL A 94 -3.42 5.83 10.92
CA VAL A 94 -2.41 6.81 11.32
C VAL A 94 -2.64 7.25 12.76
N PHE A 95 -1.70 6.94 13.63
CA PHE A 95 -1.68 7.24 15.06
C PHE A 95 -0.90 8.54 15.30
N ARG A 96 -1.60 9.67 15.37
CA ARG A 96 -0.99 10.99 15.49
C ARG A 96 -0.28 11.16 16.83
N GLY A 97 0.99 11.52 16.80
CA GLY A 97 1.81 11.62 18.00
C GLY A 97 1.91 10.32 18.80
N GLY A 98 1.66 9.16 18.17
CA GLY A 98 1.62 7.86 18.84
C GLY A 98 0.35 7.62 19.68
N SER A 99 -0.67 8.47 19.55
CA SER A 99 -1.92 8.37 20.31
C SER A 99 -2.90 7.37 19.72
N VAL A 100 -3.55 6.58 20.56
CA VAL A 100 -4.63 5.66 20.18
C VAL A 100 -6.02 6.33 20.26
N SER A 101 -6.11 7.55 20.78
CA SER A 101 -7.37 8.33 20.82
C SER A 101 -7.53 9.27 19.61
N ASP A 102 -6.48 9.47 18.83
CA ASP A 102 -6.49 10.29 17.61
C ASP A 102 -5.92 9.47 16.44
N VAL A 103 -6.77 8.60 15.89
CA VAL A 103 -6.42 7.69 14.79
C VAL A 103 -7.19 8.09 13.54
N ALA A 104 -6.46 8.43 12.48
CA ALA A 104 -7.06 8.60 11.16
C ALA A 104 -7.06 7.28 10.41
N GLU A 105 -8.10 7.06 9.62
CA GLU A 105 -8.21 5.93 8.69
C GLU A 105 -8.21 6.46 7.25
N LEU A 106 -7.31 5.93 6.42
CA LEU A 106 -7.11 6.37 5.04
C LEU A 106 -7.21 5.17 4.09
N ALA A 107 -7.68 5.44 2.87
CA ALA A 107 -7.64 4.51 1.74
C ALA A 107 -8.16 3.08 2.08
N PRO A 108 -9.41 2.93 2.55
CA PRO A 108 -9.99 1.61 2.76
C PRO A 108 -10.27 0.95 1.40
N PHE A 109 -9.63 -0.20 1.13
CA PHE A 109 -9.82 -0.99 -0.08
C PHE A 109 -9.84 -2.48 0.23
N PRO A 110 -10.61 -3.29 -0.53
CA PRO A 110 -10.45 -4.74 -0.49
C PRO A 110 -9.01 -5.15 -0.78
N ASP A 111 -8.46 -6.10 -0.03
CA ASP A 111 -7.08 -6.59 -0.24
C ASP A 111 -6.89 -7.12 -1.67
N SER A 112 -7.94 -7.73 -2.25
CA SER A 112 -7.95 -8.23 -3.62
C SER A 112 -7.67 -7.15 -4.69
N THR A 113 -7.92 -5.87 -4.40
CA THR A 113 -7.59 -4.76 -5.30
C THR A 113 -6.09 -4.68 -5.59
N PHE A 114 -5.26 -5.15 -4.66
CA PHE A 114 -3.80 -5.09 -4.76
C PHE A 114 -3.14 -6.42 -5.12
N LEU A 115 -3.91 -7.35 -5.68
CA LEU A 115 -3.37 -8.58 -6.23
C LEU A 115 -2.95 -8.38 -7.69
N GLN A 116 -1.78 -8.89 -8.05
CA GLN A 116 -1.28 -8.87 -9.43
C GLN A 116 -0.43 -10.10 -9.72
N VAL A 117 -0.24 -10.37 -11.00
CA VAL A 117 0.73 -11.38 -11.46
C VAL A 117 2.13 -10.83 -11.19
N VAL A 118 2.94 -11.57 -10.41
CA VAL A 118 4.24 -11.10 -9.87
C VAL A 118 5.42 -12.02 -10.21
N GLY A 119 5.19 -13.10 -10.92
CA GLY A 119 6.24 -14.08 -11.19
C GLY A 119 5.93 -15.01 -12.34
N PRO A 120 6.82 -15.97 -12.61
CA PRO A 120 6.62 -16.98 -13.64
C PRO A 120 5.38 -17.85 -13.30
N ASN A 121 4.79 -18.45 -14.32
CA ASN A 121 3.61 -19.31 -14.20
C ASN A 121 2.39 -18.60 -13.60
N ASP A 122 2.21 -17.31 -13.93
CA ASP A 122 1.09 -16.49 -13.46
C ASP A 122 0.91 -16.46 -11.93
N THR A 123 2.02 -16.54 -11.19
CA THR A 123 2.00 -16.40 -9.74
C THR A 123 1.38 -15.07 -9.35
N ILE A 124 0.33 -15.09 -8.55
CA ILE A 124 -0.37 -13.89 -8.07
C ILE A 124 0.10 -13.56 -6.67
N GLY A 125 0.47 -12.30 -6.43
CA GLY A 125 0.94 -11.81 -5.14
C GLY A 125 0.25 -10.53 -4.70
N TYR A 126 0.18 -10.33 -3.39
CA TYR A 126 -0.29 -9.09 -2.79
C TYR A 126 0.79 -7.99 -2.92
N SER A 127 0.39 -6.80 -3.34
CA SER A 127 1.31 -5.76 -3.81
C SER A 127 1.13 -4.40 -3.13
N ARG A 128 0.27 -4.28 -2.10
CA ARG A 128 0.16 -3.02 -1.37
C ARG A 128 1.25 -2.90 -0.33
N ALA A 129 1.91 -1.75 -0.29
CA ALA A 129 2.90 -1.42 0.74
C ALA A 129 2.81 0.06 1.13
N ILE A 130 3.17 0.40 2.37
CA ILE A 130 3.30 1.78 2.81
C ILE A 130 4.74 2.10 3.21
N VAL A 131 5.22 3.27 2.81
CA VAL A 131 6.52 3.81 3.20
C VAL A 131 6.42 5.31 3.50
N ALA A 132 7.36 5.86 4.25
CA ALA A 132 7.44 7.31 4.44
C ALA A 132 7.86 8.01 3.13
N ALA A 133 7.18 9.10 2.78
CA ALA A 133 7.50 9.95 1.65
C ALA A 133 8.05 11.29 2.16
N THR A 134 9.30 11.61 1.86
CA THR A 134 9.87 12.90 2.26
C THR A 134 9.22 14.08 1.53
N ALA A 135 9.22 15.26 2.13
CA ALA A 135 8.75 16.49 1.47
C ALA A 135 9.46 16.75 0.12
N GLY A 136 10.73 16.35 0.00
CA GLY A 136 11.49 16.42 -1.26
C GLY A 136 10.92 15.51 -2.34
N TYR A 137 10.66 14.25 -2.01
CA TYR A 137 10.02 13.29 -2.91
C TYR A 137 8.64 13.77 -3.37
N ILE A 138 7.80 14.24 -2.44
CA ILE A 138 6.45 14.72 -2.77
C ILE A 138 6.53 15.90 -3.74
N ARG A 139 7.43 16.87 -3.49
CA ARG A 139 7.63 18.03 -4.37
C ARG A 139 8.07 17.61 -5.76
N GLU A 140 8.95 16.67 -5.85
CA GLU A 140 9.46 16.13 -7.12
C GLU A 140 8.32 15.56 -7.97
N ARG A 141 7.47 14.71 -7.38
CA ARG A 141 6.36 14.05 -8.07
C ARG A 141 5.23 15.01 -8.45
N ASN A 142 5.06 16.08 -7.71
CA ASN A 142 3.96 17.05 -7.88
C ASN A 142 4.44 18.41 -8.44
N ARG A 143 5.53 18.45 -9.20
CA ARG A 143 6.10 19.72 -9.73
C ARG A 143 5.11 20.56 -10.55
N SER A 144 4.21 19.92 -11.27
CA SER A 144 3.21 20.56 -12.11
C SER A 144 1.90 20.88 -11.39
N ASN A 145 1.77 20.51 -10.10
CA ASN A 145 0.54 20.75 -9.35
C ASN A 145 0.53 22.17 -8.75
N PRO A 146 -0.25 23.13 -9.31
CA PRO A 146 -0.29 24.50 -8.80
C PRO A 146 -0.98 24.63 -7.44
N LYS A 147 -1.65 23.57 -6.97
CA LYS A 147 -2.36 23.51 -5.69
C LYS A 147 -1.59 22.72 -4.64
N LEU A 148 -0.30 22.41 -4.90
CA LEU A 148 0.54 21.71 -3.94
C LEU A 148 0.64 22.53 -2.64
N PRO A 149 0.30 21.94 -1.46
CA PRO A 149 0.41 22.67 -0.20
C PRO A 149 1.89 22.93 0.16
N ARG A 150 2.11 23.77 1.15
CA ARG A 150 3.44 23.87 1.76
C ARG A 150 3.80 22.51 2.37
N LEU A 151 4.95 21.99 1.96
CA LEU A 151 5.47 20.70 2.42
C LEU A 151 6.55 20.95 3.47
N ASP A 152 6.26 20.70 4.74
CA ASP A 152 7.15 20.92 5.88
C ASP A 152 7.37 19.66 6.76
N HIS A 153 6.73 18.56 6.40
CA HIS A 153 6.88 17.26 7.03
C HIS A 153 6.75 16.13 6.00
N ASP A 154 6.82 14.87 6.43
CA ASP A 154 6.69 13.70 5.56
C ASP A 154 5.22 13.40 5.23
N GLY A 155 5.00 12.65 4.16
CA GLY A 155 3.73 11.98 3.84
C GLY A 155 3.85 10.46 3.97
N ILE A 156 2.76 9.77 3.68
CA ILE A 156 2.70 8.30 3.61
C ILE A 156 2.50 7.93 2.14
N ASN A 157 3.48 7.25 1.56
CA ASN A 157 3.36 6.71 0.20
C ASN A 157 2.67 5.35 0.27
N ASP A 158 1.48 5.26 -0.34
CA ASP A 158 0.67 4.05 -0.49
C ASP A 158 0.97 3.45 -1.86
N LEU A 159 1.76 2.41 -1.87
CA LEU A 159 2.31 1.78 -3.06
C LEU A 159 1.41 0.64 -3.54
N PHE A 160 1.12 0.63 -4.82
CA PHE A 160 0.85 -0.59 -5.58
C PHE A 160 2.17 -0.98 -6.23
N VAL A 161 2.92 -1.86 -5.58
CA VAL A 161 4.31 -2.21 -5.95
C VAL A 161 4.40 -2.56 -7.44
N GLU A 162 5.36 -1.97 -8.16
CA GLU A 162 5.59 -2.10 -9.60
C GLU A 162 4.46 -1.55 -10.51
N LYS A 163 3.47 -0.83 -9.95
CA LYS A 163 2.38 -0.22 -10.72
C LYS A 163 2.32 1.29 -10.57
N GLY A 164 2.47 1.77 -9.34
CA GLY A 164 2.33 3.18 -9.04
C GLY A 164 2.08 3.44 -7.56
N SER A 165 1.82 4.68 -7.21
CA SER A 165 1.52 5.04 -5.82
C SER A 165 0.78 6.37 -5.70
N SER A 166 0.10 6.54 -4.55
CA SER A 166 -0.42 7.83 -4.08
C SER A 166 0.27 8.24 -2.78
N VAL A 167 0.43 9.52 -2.55
CA VAL A 167 0.97 10.03 -1.28
C VAL A 167 -0.13 10.68 -0.46
N TRP A 168 -0.34 10.19 0.75
CA TRP A 168 -1.21 10.82 1.73
C TRP A 168 -0.42 11.89 2.51
N TYR A 169 -0.85 13.15 2.40
CA TYR A 169 -0.21 14.28 3.06
C TYR A 169 -1.21 15.06 3.91
N TRP A 170 -0.89 15.29 5.18
CA TRP A 170 -1.69 16.11 6.10
C TRP A 170 -1.38 17.59 5.90
N ASN A 171 -2.37 18.41 5.52
CA ASN A 171 -2.16 19.85 5.28
C ASN A 171 -2.47 20.75 6.49
N GLY A 172 -2.59 20.17 7.68
CA GLY A 172 -3.00 20.88 8.90
C GLY A 172 -4.51 20.82 9.19
N ALA A 173 -5.34 20.50 8.17
CA ALA A 173 -6.79 20.44 8.30
C ALA A 173 -7.38 19.09 7.84
N ARG A 174 -6.83 18.51 6.77
CA ARG A 174 -7.29 17.25 6.17
C ARG A 174 -6.16 16.50 5.49
N TRP A 175 -6.35 15.22 5.28
CA TRP A 175 -5.49 14.42 4.42
C TRP A 175 -5.77 14.74 2.95
N LEU A 176 -4.71 14.93 2.20
CA LEU A 176 -4.73 15.11 0.74
C LEU A 176 -4.11 13.87 0.12
N GLU A 177 -4.68 13.44 -0.98
CA GLU A 177 -4.07 12.47 -1.87
C GLU A 177 -3.31 13.23 -2.96
N LEU A 178 -2.01 12.95 -3.07
CA LEU A 178 -1.07 13.56 -4.01
C LEU A 178 -0.45 12.47 -4.89
N ASP A 179 0.14 12.89 -6.02
CA ASP A 179 0.80 11.95 -6.91
C ASP A 179 2.04 11.33 -6.26
N GLY A 180 2.19 10.04 -6.43
CA GLY A 180 3.38 9.26 -6.06
C GLY A 180 4.23 8.90 -7.29
N ALA A 181 4.78 7.69 -7.32
CA ALA A 181 5.45 7.13 -8.49
C ALA A 181 4.44 6.51 -9.45
N ASP A 182 4.72 6.64 -10.76
CA ASP A 182 4.10 5.87 -11.85
C ASP A 182 4.93 4.64 -12.13
#